data_0cc81b0b0695075bf204d8769dd6be5c
#
_entry.id   0cc81b0b0695075bf204d8769dd6be5c
#
_cell.length_a   1.000
_cell.length_b   1.000
_cell.length_c   1.000
_cell.angle_alpha   90.00
_cell.angle_beta   90.00
_cell.angle_gamma   90.00
#
_symmetry.space_group_name_H-M   'P 1'
#
loop_
_entity.id
_entity.type
_entity.pdbx_description
1 polymer ?
#
loop_
_entity_poly.entity_id
_entity_poly.type
_entity_poly.pdbx_seq_one_letter_code
_entity_poly.pdbx_strand_id
1 'polypeptide(L)' 'MNIYEILNKIKFNSKEEAQAVIYYTELLQAVEIADLTAEAKSLIQEAIAEIIADEQNHEQTLIGLYASISGINPKEE' A
#
# COMPACT_ATOMS: atom_id res chain seq x y z
N MET A 1 -11.09 -22.97 2.53
CA MET A 1 -9.93 -22.21 3.03
C MET A 1 -10.10 -21.96 4.50
N ASN A 2 -9.09 -22.26 5.32
CA ASN A 2 -9.21 -22.07 6.76
C ASN A 2 -8.75 -20.65 7.17
N ILE A 3 -8.94 -20.33 8.44
CA ILE A 3 -8.64 -18.98 8.95
C ILE A 3 -7.16 -18.61 8.78
N TYR A 4 -6.25 -19.55 8.91
CA TYR A 4 -4.82 -19.27 8.78
C TYR A 4 -4.48 -18.88 7.35
N GLU A 5 -5.08 -19.56 6.38
CA GLU A 5 -4.87 -19.25 4.98
C GLU A 5 -5.42 -17.86 4.64
N ILE A 6 -6.58 -17.53 5.17
CA ILE A 6 -7.19 -16.22 4.96
C ILE A 6 -6.31 -15.12 5.56
N LEU A 7 -5.87 -15.31 6.80
CA LEU A 7 -5.01 -14.32 7.47
C LEU A 7 -3.68 -14.15 6.75
N ASN A 8 -3.10 -15.24 6.24
CA ASN A 8 -1.87 -15.16 5.48
C ASN A 8 -2.04 -14.37 4.18
N LYS A 9 -3.18 -14.55 3.51
CA LYS A 9 -3.47 -13.81 2.28
C LYS A 9 -3.65 -12.32 2.56
N ILE A 10 -4.33 -11.98 3.64
CA ILE A 10 -4.51 -10.58 4.04
C ILE A 10 -3.14 -9.96 4.34
N LYS A 11 -2.31 -10.66 5.09
CA LYS A 11 -0.97 -10.19 5.43
C LYS A 11 -0.11 -10.00 4.17
N PHE A 12 -0.18 -10.94 3.24
CA PHE A 12 0.56 -10.83 1.98
C PHE A 12 0.12 -9.60 1.21
N ASN A 13 -1.20 -9.38 1.10
CA ASN A 13 -1.73 -8.23 0.38
C ASN A 13 -1.33 -6.91 1.03
N SER A 14 -1.28 -6.85 2.37
CA SER A 14 -0.85 -5.62 3.04
C SER A 14 0.63 -5.32 2.76
N LYS A 15 1.46 -6.34 2.64
CA LYS A 15 2.86 -6.17 2.27
C LYS A 15 3.02 -5.69 0.83
N GLU A 16 2.15 -6.16 -0.07
CA GLU A 16 2.15 -5.71 -1.46
C GLU A 16 1.79 -4.23 -1.55
N GLU A 17 0.82 -3.77 -0.76
CA GLU A 17 0.46 -2.37 -0.71
C GLU A 17 1.61 -1.51 -0.19
N ALA A 18 2.29 -1.97 0.86
CA ALA A 18 3.44 -1.27 1.41
C ALA A 18 4.58 -1.18 0.40
N GLN A 19 4.82 -2.25 -0.35
CA GLN A 19 5.86 -2.27 -1.37
C GLN A 19 5.54 -1.32 -2.51
N ALA A 20 4.27 -1.23 -2.88
CA ALA A 20 3.82 -0.29 -3.91
C ALA A 20 4.11 1.15 -3.50
N VAL A 21 3.89 1.50 -2.24
CA VAL A 21 4.22 2.84 -1.73
C VAL A 21 5.70 3.15 -1.90
N ILE A 22 6.56 2.18 -1.63
CA ILE A 22 8.01 2.35 -1.81
C ILE A 22 8.35 2.62 -3.26
N TYR A 23 7.80 1.85 -4.19
CA TYR A 23 8.06 2.02 -5.62
C TYR A 23 7.58 3.38 -6.12
N TYR A 24 6.40 3.82 -5.70
CA TYR A 24 5.87 5.12 -6.13
C TYR A 24 6.67 6.27 -5.50
N THR A 25 7.15 6.11 -4.29
CA THR A 25 8.00 7.11 -3.65
C THR A 25 9.32 7.26 -4.40
N GLU A 26 9.91 6.15 -4.84
CA GLU A 26 11.11 6.16 -5.66
C GLU A 26 10.86 6.85 -7.00
N LEU A 27 9.69 6.62 -7.58
CA LEU A 27 9.30 7.27 -8.83
C LEU A 27 9.22 8.79 -8.64
N LEU A 28 8.62 9.25 -7.54
CA LEU A 28 8.56 10.68 -7.24
C LEU A 28 9.95 11.30 -7.14
N GLN A 29 10.89 10.59 -6.50
CA GLN A 29 12.27 11.07 -6.41
C GLN A 29 12.91 11.18 -7.78
N ALA A 30 12.67 10.21 -8.65
CA ALA A 30 13.20 10.23 -10.01
C ALA A 30 12.61 11.37 -10.83
N VAL A 31 11.32 11.65 -10.68
CA VAL A 31 10.65 12.74 -11.38
C VAL A 31 11.22 14.08 -10.96
N GLU A 32 11.58 14.23 -9.69
CA GLU A 32 12.10 15.48 -9.16
C GLU A 32 13.37 15.94 -9.85
N ILE A 33 14.23 14.98 -10.23
CA ILE A 33 15.50 15.28 -10.88
C ILE A 33 15.48 15.05 -12.39
N ALA A 34 14.33 14.67 -12.93
CA ALA A 34 14.20 14.40 -14.37
C ALA A 34 14.18 15.70 -15.17
N ASP A 35 14.59 15.60 -16.43
CA ASP A 35 14.58 16.74 -17.35
C ASP A 35 13.18 16.89 -17.96
N LEU A 36 12.29 17.44 -17.16
CA LEU A 36 10.89 17.64 -17.52
C LEU A 36 10.50 19.09 -17.25
N THR A 37 9.44 19.55 -17.92
CA THR A 37 8.90 20.88 -17.64
C THR A 37 8.29 20.88 -16.24
N ALA A 38 8.18 22.07 -15.65
CA ALA A 38 7.55 22.22 -14.33
C ALA A 38 6.11 21.73 -14.37
N GLU A 39 5.39 21.99 -15.47
CA GLU A 39 4.02 21.54 -15.64
C GLU A 39 3.91 20.01 -15.63
N ALA A 40 4.79 19.35 -16.40
CA ALA A 40 4.81 17.89 -16.47
C ALA A 40 5.14 17.28 -15.11
N LYS A 41 6.11 17.83 -14.39
CA LYS A 41 6.47 17.35 -13.05
C LYS A 41 5.30 17.47 -12.10
N SER A 42 4.61 18.62 -12.14
CA SER A 42 3.47 18.86 -11.27
C SER A 42 2.34 17.85 -11.50
N LEU A 43 2.03 17.59 -12.77
CA LEU A 43 0.98 16.61 -13.12
C LEU A 43 1.33 15.21 -12.61
N ILE A 44 2.56 14.79 -12.81
CA ILE A 44 3.02 13.47 -12.38
C ILE A 44 3.01 13.38 -10.85
N GLN A 45 3.54 14.41 -10.17
CA GLN A 45 3.62 14.43 -8.72
C GLN A 45 2.23 14.37 -8.08
N GLU A 46 1.28 15.11 -8.61
CA GLU A 46 -0.09 15.09 -8.10
C GLU A 46 -0.73 13.72 -8.26
N ALA A 47 -0.59 13.12 -9.44
CA ALA A 47 -1.17 11.80 -9.71
C ALA A 47 -0.54 10.72 -8.82
N ILE A 48 0.79 10.73 -8.69
CA ILE A 48 1.48 9.72 -7.90
C ILE A 48 1.18 9.89 -6.42
N ALA A 49 1.12 11.14 -5.92
CA ALA A 49 0.77 11.38 -4.52
C ALA A 49 -0.61 10.82 -4.18
N GLU A 50 -1.57 10.94 -5.09
CA GLU A 50 -2.91 10.41 -4.91
C GLU A 50 -2.90 8.89 -4.86
N ILE A 51 -2.11 8.25 -5.73
CA ILE A 51 -1.96 6.80 -5.73
C ILE A 51 -1.33 6.32 -4.42
N ILE A 52 -0.29 7.02 -3.94
CA ILE A 52 0.36 6.67 -2.68
C ILE A 52 -0.64 6.73 -1.52
N ALA A 53 -1.45 7.78 -1.47
CA ALA A 53 -2.46 7.91 -0.42
C ALA A 53 -3.45 6.75 -0.46
N ASP A 54 -3.89 6.34 -1.66
CA ASP A 54 -4.81 5.22 -1.81
C ASP A 54 -4.16 3.91 -1.35
N GLU A 55 -2.90 3.67 -1.72
CA GLU A 55 -2.19 2.46 -1.33
C GLU A 55 -2.01 2.40 0.20
N GLN A 56 -1.72 3.54 0.83
CA GLN A 56 -1.60 3.61 2.28
C GLN A 56 -2.93 3.33 2.97
N ASN A 57 -4.03 3.81 2.41
CA ASN A 57 -5.37 3.52 2.93
C ASN A 57 -5.68 2.04 2.82
N HIS A 58 -5.34 1.42 1.68
CA HIS A 58 -5.54 -0.02 1.49
C HIS A 58 -4.72 -0.82 2.52
N GLU A 59 -3.48 -0.45 2.72
CA GLU A 59 -2.61 -1.11 3.69
C GLU A 59 -3.21 -1.04 5.09
N GLN A 60 -3.65 0.13 5.52
CA GLN A 60 -4.25 0.31 6.84
C GLN A 60 -5.54 -0.49 6.99
N THR A 61 -6.35 -0.54 5.95
CA THR A 61 -7.57 -1.32 5.95
C THR A 61 -7.27 -2.81 6.12
N LEU A 62 -6.26 -3.32 5.41
CA LEU A 62 -5.88 -4.72 5.50
C LEU A 62 -5.29 -5.06 6.87
N ILE A 63 -4.48 -4.18 7.42
CA ILE A 63 -3.92 -4.37 8.77
C ILE A 63 -5.04 -4.41 9.81
N GLY A 64 -5.99 -3.48 9.71
CA GLY A 64 -7.14 -3.44 10.62
C GLY A 64 -8.01 -4.67 10.49
N LEU A 65 -8.22 -5.15 9.26
CA LEU A 65 -8.98 -6.36 9.02
C LEU A 65 -8.30 -7.58 9.64
N TYR A 66 -6.99 -7.69 9.46
CA TYR A 66 -6.22 -8.78 10.04
C TYR A 66 -6.40 -8.80 11.57
N ALA A 67 -6.24 -7.65 12.20
CA ALA A 67 -6.37 -7.53 13.65
C ALA A 67 -7.78 -7.88 14.11
N SER A 68 -8.80 -7.41 13.39
CA SER A 68 -10.20 -7.66 13.73
C SER A 68 -10.55 -9.14 13.63
N ILE A 69 -10.14 -9.78 12.56
CA ILE A 69 -10.41 -11.21 12.35
C ILE A 69 -9.68 -12.04 13.40
N SER A 70 -8.43 -11.70 13.68
CA SER A 70 -7.65 -12.42 14.71
C SER A 70 -8.28 -12.30 16.09
N GLY A 71 -8.88 -11.16 16.40
CA GLY A 71 -9.56 -10.95 17.67
C GLY A 71 -10.89 -11.68 17.79
N ILE A 72 -11.66 -11.72 16.68
CA ILE A 72 -12.97 -12.38 16.67
C ILE A 72 -12.81 -13.90 16.58
N ASN A 73 -11.83 -14.36 15.84
CA ASN A 73 -11.63 -15.79 15.57
C ASN A 73 -10.19 -16.17 15.91
N PRO A 74 -9.88 -16.21 17.23
CA PRO A 74 -8.51 -16.48 17.66
C PRO A 74 -8.02 -17.84 17.21
N LYS A 75 -6.72 -17.95 17.05
CA LYS A 75 -6.09 -19.19 16.63
C LYS A 75 -6.23 -20.26 17.72
N GLU A 76 -6.54 -21.47 17.28
CA GLU A 76 -6.56 -22.62 18.16
C GLU A 76 -5.16 -23.19 18.27
N GLU A 77 -4.78 -23.56 19.46
CA GLU A 77 -3.43 -24.08 19.72
C GLU A 77 -3.35 -25.59 19.59
#